data_1b806e81d61f6498d800374ede80437f
#
_entry.id   1b806e81d61f6498d800374ede80437f
#
_cell.length_a   1.000
_cell.length_b   1.000
_cell.length_c   1.000
_cell.angle_alpha   90.00
_cell.angle_beta   90.00
_cell.angle_gamma   90.00
#
_symmetry.space_group_name_H-M   'P 1'
#
loop_
_entity.id
_entity.type
_entity.pdbx_description
1 polymer ?
#
loop_
_entity_poly.entity_id
_entity_poly.type
_entity_poly.pdbx_seq_one_letter_code
_entity_poly.pdbx_strand_id
1 'polypeptide(L)'
;RAGLPGGNNGGHPMNLSRIFIFRPVATTLLTLAVALAGLIAFRLLPVAPLPQVEYPTISVSANLPGASPEVMAATVAGPLERILGQIAGVTELTSYSTLGSTRVTLQFDLSRSIDGAAREVQAAINAARSQLPTSLPSNPTYRKVNPADTPIMILALTSATLSQGQMYDAASTVLAQRLSQVDGVGQVTIGGSSL
;
A
#
# COMPACT_ATOMS: atom_id res chain seq x y z
N ARG A 1 48.26 -64.19 32.17
CA ARG A 1 47.38 -64.14 31.00
C ARG A 1 46.95 -62.68 30.87
N ALA A 2 47.66 -62.04 29.93
CA ALA A 2 47.18 -61.25 28.82
C ALA A 2 46.19 -60.15 29.19
N GLY A 3 46.70 -58.94 29.48
CA GLY A 3 45.97 -57.67 29.44
C GLY A 3 46.23 -57.01 28.12
N LEU A 4 45.17 -56.66 27.38
CA LEU A 4 45.23 -55.87 26.15
C LEU A 4 45.38 -54.35 26.51
N PRO A 5 46.21 -53.63 25.77
CA PRO A 5 46.30 -52.18 25.95
C PRO A 5 45.14 -51.49 25.18
N GLY A 6 44.31 -50.79 25.91
CA GLY A 6 43.28 -49.91 25.34
C GLY A 6 43.95 -48.72 24.64
N GLY A 7 43.80 -48.67 23.29
CA GLY A 7 44.23 -47.51 22.51
C GLY A 7 43.38 -46.27 22.83
N ASN A 8 44.01 -45.32 23.45
CA ASN A 8 43.42 -44.01 23.68
C ASN A 8 43.71 -43.12 22.46
N ASN A 9 42.80 -43.12 21.50
CA ASN A 9 42.80 -42.17 20.42
C ASN A 9 42.40 -40.80 20.91
N GLY A 10 43.32 -40.13 21.61
CA GLY A 10 43.20 -38.74 22.00
C GLY A 10 43.22 -37.83 20.78
N GLY A 11 42.08 -37.64 20.15
CA GLY A 11 41.89 -36.54 19.23
C GLY A 11 42.15 -35.24 19.99
N HIS A 12 43.31 -34.61 19.73
CA HIS A 12 43.57 -33.28 20.25
C HIS A 12 42.53 -32.31 19.72
N PRO A 13 41.64 -31.74 20.56
CA PRO A 13 40.79 -30.63 20.13
C PRO A 13 41.75 -29.50 19.74
N MET A 14 41.71 -29.10 18.48
CA MET A 14 42.45 -27.92 18.02
C MET A 14 41.91 -26.73 18.81
N ASN A 15 42.65 -26.34 19.84
CA ASN A 15 42.34 -25.18 20.67
C ASN A 15 42.60 -23.91 19.85
N LEU A 16 41.62 -23.52 19.04
CA LEU A 16 41.64 -22.27 18.28
C LEU A 16 41.99 -21.07 19.16
N SER A 17 41.52 -21.08 20.43
CA SER A 17 41.81 -20.07 21.42
C SER A 17 43.33 -19.88 21.68
N ARG A 18 44.17 -20.94 21.55
CA ARG A 18 45.60 -20.88 21.82
C ARG A 18 46.32 -19.94 20.84
N ILE A 19 45.91 -19.88 19.58
CA ILE A 19 46.52 -19.02 18.57
C ILE A 19 46.27 -17.53 18.92
N PHE A 20 45.09 -17.21 19.45
CA PHE A 20 44.74 -15.85 19.86
C PHE A 20 45.43 -15.40 21.16
N ILE A 21 45.70 -16.32 22.10
CA ILE A 21 46.37 -16.02 23.36
C ILE A 21 47.85 -15.70 23.13
N PHE A 22 48.52 -16.40 22.21
CA PHE A 22 49.97 -16.21 21.99
C PHE A 22 50.30 -15.04 21.04
N ARG A 23 49.33 -14.38 20.44
CA ARG A 23 49.55 -13.23 19.56
C ARG A 23 48.58 -12.08 19.89
N PRO A 24 48.78 -11.40 21.03
CA PRO A 24 47.83 -10.38 21.51
C PRO A 24 47.66 -9.23 20.53
N VAL A 25 48.73 -8.79 19.83
CA VAL A 25 48.69 -7.72 18.85
C VAL A 25 47.84 -8.10 17.62
N ALA A 26 47.98 -9.35 17.15
CA ALA A 26 47.20 -9.83 16.03
C ALA A 26 45.68 -9.92 16.38
N THR A 27 45.40 -10.32 17.63
CA THR A 27 44.01 -10.42 18.12
C THR A 27 43.36 -9.06 18.24
N THR A 28 44.07 -8.05 18.80
CA THR A 28 43.55 -6.70 18.92
C THR A 28 43.30 -6.04 17.55
N LEU A 29 44.24 -6.24 16.61
CA LEU A 29 44.05 -5.73 15.24
C LEU A 29 42.87 -6.41 14.51
N LEU A 30 42.69 -7.72 14.68
CA LEU A 30 41.56 -8.44 14.12
C LEU A 30 40.22 -7.97 14.69
N THR A 31 40.16 -7.79 16.01
CA THR A 31 38.96 -7.29 16.70
C THR A 31 38.61 -5.88 16.23
N LEU A 32 39.60 -5.01 16.09
CA LEU A 32 39.41 -3.65 15.58
C LEU A 32 38.93 -3.66 14.12
N ALA A 33 39.54 -4.52 13.30
CA ALA A 33 39.12 -4.66 11.88
C ALA A 33 37.67 -5.13 11.74
N VAL A 34 37.28 -6.13 12.55
CA VAL A 34 35.87 -6.62 12.55
C VAL A 34 34.91 -5.54 13.05
N ALA A 35 35.32 -4.80 14.11
CA ALA A 35 34.51 -3.71 14.64
C ALA A 35 34.28 -2.58 13.59
N LEU A 36 35.38 -2.19 12.90
CA LEU A 36 35.30 -1.20 11.80
C LEU A 36 34.48 -1.72 10.63
N ALA A 37 34.68 -2.96 10.22
CA ALA A 37 33.86 -3.58 9.16
C ALA A 37 32.37 -3.61 9.54
N GLY A 38 32.07 -3.97 10.80
CA GLY A 38 30.70 -3.94 11.32
C GLY A 38 30.07 -2.55 11.32
N LEU A 39 30.84 -1.52 11.68
CA LEU A 39 30.37 -0.13 11.66
C LEU A 39 30.06 0.35 10.23
N ILE A 40 30.90 0.00 9.28
CA ILE A 40 30.71 0.32 7.87
C ILE A 40 29.50 -0.45 7.32
N ALA A 41 29.41 -1.75 7.59
CA ALA A 41 28.30 -2.58 7.17
C ALA A 41 26.97 -2.08 7.72
N PHE A 42 26.92 -1.62 8.98
CA PHE A 42 25.74 -1.03 9.59
C PHE A 42 25.24 0.21 8.86
N ARG A 43 26.17 1.05 8.37
CA ARG A 43 25.82 2.24 7.57
C ARG A 43 25.34 1.91 6.16
N LEU A 44 25.78 0.78 5.63
CA LEU A 44 25.41 0.32 4.28
C LEU A 44 24.19 -0.62 4.30
N LEU A 45 23.71 -1.01 5.47
CA LEU A 45 22.54 -1.90 5.55
C LEU A 45 21.30 -1.16 5.07
N PRO A 46 20.67 -1.56 3.94
CA PRO A 46 19.42 -0.97 3.51
C PRO A 46 18.35 -1.30 4.55
N VAL A 47 17.76 -0.26 5.14
CA VAL A 47 16.57 -0.43 5.96
C VAL A 47 15.41 -0.68 5.01
N ALA A 48 15.05 -1.93 4.81
CA ALA A 48 13.83 -2.26 4.09
C ALA A 48 12.63 -1.86 4.97
N PRO A 49 11.70 -1.04 4.48
CA PRO A 49 10.41 -0.91 5.13
C PRO A 49 9.77 -2.30 5.24
N LEU A 50 8.96 -2.49 6.25
CA LEU A 50 8.20 -3.73 6.47
C LEU A 50 7.63 -4.23 5.14
N PRO A 51 7.66 -5.55 4.87
CA PRO A 51 7.06 -6.07 3.65
C PRO A 51 5.61 -5.56 3.56
N GLN A 52 5.34 -4.81 2.50
CA GLN A 52 4.01 -4.26 2.28
C GLN A 52 3.11 -5.42 1.89
N VAL A 53 2.28 -5.86 2.81
CA VAL A 53 1.22 -6.81 2.50
C VAL A 53 0.13 -6.03 1.79
N GLU A 54 0.08 -6.18 0.47
CA GLU A 54 -0.92 -5.55 -0.37
C GLU A 54 -2.24 -6.30 -0.23
N TYR A 55 -3.14 -5.77 0.56
CA TYR A 55 -4.51 -6.30 0.59
C TYR A 55 -5.25 -5.87 -0.68
N PRO A 56 -5.85 -6.81 -1.42
CA PRO A 56 -6.69 -6.44 -2.55
C PRO A 56 -7.82 -5.53 -2.08
N THR A 57 -7.80 -4.28 -2.50
CA THR A 57 -8.76 -3.28 -2.03
C THR A 57 -9.47 -2.64 -3.22
N ILE A 58 -10.78 -2.50 -3.12
CA ILE A 58 -11.61 -1.82 -4.12
C ILE A 58 -12.36 -0.69 -3.44
N SER A 59 -12.28 0.49 -4.03
CA SER A 59 -13.03 1.67 -3.59
C SER A 59 -14.17 1.94 -4.57
N VAL A 60 -15.39 2.01 -4.06
CA VAL A 60 -16.59 2.38 -4.80
C VAL A 60 -16.97 3.80 -4.40
N SER A 61 -17.20 4.68 -5.37
CA SER A 61 -17.58 6.07 -5.13
C SER A 61 -18.87 6.43 -5.86
N ALA A 62 -19.71 7.22 -5.20
CA ALA A 62 -20.94 7.77 -5.75
C ALA A 62 -21.09 9.23 -5.35
N ASN A 63 -21.63 10.05 -6.27
CA ASN A 63 -21.80 11.48 -6.07
C ASN A 63 -23.28 11.84 -6.25
N LEU A 64 -23.85 12.56 -5.27
CA LEU A 64 -25.17 13.14 -5.30
C LEU A 64 -25.07 14.61 -4.84
N PRO A 65 -24.81 15.54 -5.76
CA PRO A 65 -24.58 16.94 -5.42
C PRO A 65 -25.73 17.54 -4.59
N GLY A 66 -25.39 18.27 -3.54
CA GLY A 66 -26.35 18.91 -2.65
C GLY A 66 -26.91 18.02 -1.52
N ALA A 67 -26.63 16.73 -1.51
CA ALA A 67 -27.06 15.85 -0.42
C ALA A 67 -26.18 16.02 0.83
N SER A 68 -26.80 16.07 2.02
CA SER A 68 -26.05 16.07 3.26
C SER A 68 -25.35 14.73 3.52
N PRO A 69 -24.32 14.68 4.38
CA PRO A 69 -23.63 13.43 4.70
C PRO A 69 -24.58 12.34 5.22
N GLU A 70 -25.58 12.71 6.03
CA GLU A 70 -26.58 11.80 6.59
C GLU A 70 -27.47 11.21 5.50
N VAL A 71 -27.89 12.05 4.54
CA VAL A 71 -28.67 11.61 3.37
C VAL A 71 -27.82 10.68 2.51
N MET A 72 -26.57 11.03 2.25
CA MET A 72 -25.64 10.17 1.51
C MET A 72 -25.44 8.82 2.19
N ALA A 73 -25.25 8.80 3.50
CA ALA A 73 -25.09 7.58 4.28
C ALA A 73 -26.34 6.69 4.22
N ALA A 74 -27.52 7.28 4.41
CA ALA A 74 -28.78 6.52 4.46
C ALA A 74 -29.26 6.03 3.08
N THR A 75 -29.14 6.87 2.04
CA THR A 75 -29.78 6.61 0.75
C THR A 75 -28.84 6.03 -0.30
N VAL A 76 -27.53 6.22 -0.15
CA VAL A 76 -26.53 5.76 -1.12
C VAL A 76 -25.56 4.74 -0.49
N ALA A 77 -24.93 5.08 0.64
CA ALA A 77 -23.96 4.18 1.25
C ALA A 77 -24.64 2.91 1.79
N GLY A 78 -25.71 3.04 2.56
CA GLY A 78 -26.39 1.90 3.17
C GLY A 78 -26.87 0.82 2.20
N PRO A 79 -27.57 1.15 1.09
CA PRO A 79 -27.90 0.19 0.04
C PRO A 79 -26.65 -0.46 -0.59
N LEU A 80 -25.59 0.33 -0.87
CA LEU A 80 -24.33 -0.19 -1.42
C LEU A 80 -23.66 -1.14 -0.45
N GLU A 81 -23.52 -0.77 0.81
CA GLU A 81 -22.91 -1.61 1.86
C GLU A 81 -23.61 -2.96 1.99
N ARG A 82 -24.94 -2.94 1.98
CA ARG A 82 -25.72 -4.18 2.11
C ARG A 82 -25.47 -5.17 0.98
N ILE A 83 -25.33 -4.68 -0.24
CA ILE A 83 -25.12 -5.53 -1.42
C ILE A 83 -23.65 -5.89 -1.56
N LEU A 84 -22.75 -4.93 -1.39
CA LEU A 84 -21.31 -5.14 -1.48
C LEU A 84 -20.79 -6.05 -0.36
N GLY A 85 -21.36 -5.98 0.83
CA GLY A 85 -21.00 -6.85 1.96
C GLY A 85 -21.37 -8.33 1.77
N GLN A 86 -22.19 -8.66 0.78
CA GLN A 86 -22.53 -10.05 0.44
C GLN A 86 -21.50 -10.71 -0.48
N ILE A 87 -20.52 -9.95 -0.99
CA ILE A 87 -19.48 -10.46 -1.87
C ILE A 87 -18.54 -11.38 -1.07
N ALA A 88 -18.31 -12.58 -1.57
CA ALA A 88 -17.46 -13.56 -0.90
C ALA A 88 -16.00 -13.04 -0.81
N GLY A 89 -15.38 -13.23 0.36
CA GLY A 89 -13.99 -12.84 0.59
C GLY A 89 -13.79 -11.39 0.98
N VAL A 90 -14.86 -10.62 1.23
CA VAL A 90 -14.76 -9.30 1.87
C VAL A 90 -14.42 -9.51 3.34
N THR A 91 -13.29 -8.98 3.78
CA THR A 91 -12.81 -9.03 5.17
C THR A 91 -13.17 -7.78 5.95
N GLU A 92 -13.17 -6.63 5.26
CA GLU A 92 -13.52 -5.35 5.86
C GLU A 92 -14.27 -4.50 4.84
N LEU A 93 -15.28 -3.78 5.31
CA LEU A 93 -16.04 -2.82 4.54
C LEU A 93 -16.18 -1.54 5.37
N THR A 94 -15.66 -0.45 4.83
CA THR A 94 -15.68 0.87 5.46
C THR A 94 -16.32 1.87 4.52
N SER A 95 -17.25 2.68 5.01
CA SER A 95 -17.82 3.77 4.23
C SER A 95 -17.52 5.13 4.84
N TYR A 96 -17.38 6.11 3.99
CA TYR A 96 -17.18 7.50 4.36
C TYR A 96 -18.05 8.40 3.49
N SER A 97 -18.97 9.12 4.13
CA SER A 97 -19.90 10.03 3.46
C SER A 97 -19.60 11.48 3.83
N THR A 98 -19.57 12.32 2.81
CA THR A 98 -19.38 13.77 2.89
C THR A 98 -20.51 14.48 2.18
N LEU A 99 -20.46 15.81 2.13
CA LEU A 99 -21.43 16.61 1.38
C LEU A 99 -21.38 16.21 -0.11
N GLY A 100 -22.46 15.63 -0.62
CA GLY A 100 -22.62 15.25 -2.02
C GLY A 100 -21.79 14.08 -2.50
N SER A 101 -21.03 13.39 -1.63
CA SER A 101 -20.18 12.27 -2.05
C SER A 101 -20.12 11.17 -1.00
N THR A 102 -20.09 9.93 -1.45
CA THR A 102 -19.81 8.77 -0.58
C THR A 102 -18.76 7.88 -1.22
N ARG A 103 -17.97 7.25 -0.36
CA ARG A 103 -16.96 6.26 -0.73
C ARG A 103 -17.11 5.05 0.15
N VAL A 104 -17.20 3.89 -0.48
CA VAL A 104 -17.23 2.59 0.19
C VAL A 104 -15.96 1.85 -0.20
N THR A 105 -15.16 1.46 0.77
CA THR A 105 -13.90 0.76 0.58
C THR A 105 -14.08 -0.69 1.03
N LEU A 106 -13.79 -1.62 0.14
CA LEU A 106 -13.84 -3.06 0.39
C LEU A 106 -12.42 -3.60 0.40
N GLN A 107 -12.07 -4.28 1.45
CA GLN A 107 -10.84 -5.04 1.57
C GLN A 107 -11.17 -6.53 1.44
N PHE A 108 -10.38 -7.22 0.61
CA PHE A 108 -10.56 -8.64 0.35
C PHE A 108 -9.45 -9.46 0.99
N ASP A 109 -9.70 -10.75 1.15
CA ASP A 109 -8.70 -11.71 1.57
C ASP A 109 -7.51 -11.74 0.59
N LEU A 110 -6.30 -11.95 1.11
CA LEU A 110 -5.04 -11.98 0.33
C LEU A 110 -5.03 -13.08 -0.74
N SER A 111 -5.78 -14.15 -0.52
CA SER A 111 -5.90 -15.25 -1.49
C SER A 111 -6.80 -14.90 -2.69
N ARG A 112 -7.53 -13.79 -2.60
CA ARG A 112 -8.52 -13.39 -3.60
C ARG A 112 -7.88 -12.63 -4.76
N SER A 113 -8.22 -13.00 -5.99
CA SER A 113 -7.84 -12.23 -7.17
C SER A 113 -8.61 -10.91 -7.23
N ILE A 114 -7.89 -9.78 -7.29
CA ILE A 114 -8.49 -8.43 -7.38
C ILE A 114 -9.34 -8.27 -8.65
N ASP A 115 -8.98 -8.96 -9.74
CA ASP A 115 -9.73 -8.90 -11.00
C ASP A 115 -11.06 -9.66 -10.90
N GLY A 116 -11.08 -10.77 -10.17
CA GLY A 116 -12.29 -11.50 -9.83
C GLY A 116 -13.21 -10.65 -8.96
N ALA A 117 -12.67 -10.10 -7.89
CA ALA A 117 -13.39 -9.22 -6.98
C ALA A 117 -13.98 -7.99 -7.69
N ALA A 118 -13.22 -7.38 -8.60
CA ALA A 118 -13.69 -6.21 -9.36
C ALA A 118 -14.90 -6.51 -10.24
N ARG A 119 -14.96 -7.68 -10.86
CA ARG A 119 -16.14 -8.10 -11.64
C ARG A 119 -17.38 -8.31 -10.75
N GLU A 120 -17.19 -8.91 -9.58
CA GLU A 120 -18.27 -9.10 -8.59
C GLU A 120 -18.77 -7.77 -8.03
N VAL A 121 -17.85 -6.84 -7.71
CA VAL A 121 -18.19 -5.47 -7.29
C VAL A 121 -18.99 -4.76 -8.37
N GLN A 122 -18.61 -4.86 -9.65
CA GLN A 122 -19.37 -4.28 -10.74
C GLN A 122 -20.77 -4.88 -10.86
N ALA A 123 -20.90 -6.20 -10.72
CA ALA A 123 -22.20 -6.88 -10.73
C ALA A 123 -23.06 -6.43 -9.53
N ALA A 124 -22.46 -6.30 -8.35
CA ALA A 124 -23.13 -5.81 -7.15
C ALA A 124 -23.59 -4.36 -7.28
N ILE A 125 -22.78 -3.47 -7.86
CA ILE A 125 -23.17 -2.09 -8.17
C ILE A 125 -24.40 -2.07 -9.11
N ASN A 126 -24.39 -2.90 -10.14
CA ASN A 126 -25.52 -2.99 -11.07
C ASN A 126 -26.79 -3.52 -10.38
N ALA A 127 -26.67 -4.48 -9.46
CA ALA A 127 -27.78 -4.98 -8.66
C ALA A 127 -28.31 -3.92 -7.67
N ALA A 128 -27.42 -3.11 -7.11
CA ALA A 128 -27.76 -2.04 -6.18
C ALA A 128 -28.57 -0.89 -6.85
N ARG A 129 -28.47 -0.75 -8.16
CA ARG A 129 -29.03 0.38 -8.90
C ARG A 129 -30.52 0.62 -8.63
N SER A 130 -31.31 -0.43 -8.49
CA SER A 130 -32.75 -0.33 -8.19
C SER A 130 -33.07 0.21 -6.80
N GLN A 131 -32.09 0.16 -5.88
CA GLN A 131 -32.21 0.63 -4.50
C GLN A 131 -31.59 2.02 -4.28
N LEU A 132 -30.90 2.55 -5.30
CA LEU A 132 -30.28 3.87 -5.23
C LEU A 132 -31.27 4.95 -5.69
N PRO A 133 -31.12 6.20 -5.19
CA PRO A 133 -31.95 7.32 -5.60
C PRO A 133 -31.90 7.54 -7.12
N THR A 134 -33.06 7.79 -7.73
CA THR A 134 -33.15 8.12 -9.16
C THR A 134 -32.53 9.47 -9.51
N SER A 135 -32.31 10.32 -8.50
CA SER A 135 -31.63 11.62 -8.61
C SER A 135 -30.10 11.50 -8.71
N LEU A 136 -29.54 10.28 -8.63
CA LEU A 136 -28.10 10.08 -8.79
C LEU A 136 -27.68 10.41 -10.23
N PRO A 137 -26.79 11.42 -10.45
CA PRO A 137 -26.44 11.85 -11.81
C PRO A 137 -25.71 10.78 -12.63
N SER A 138 -24.96 9.92 -11.93
CA SER A 138 -24.20 8.82 -12.54
C SER A 138 -24.21 7.58 -11.66
N ASN A 139 -24.04 6.42 -12.26
CA ASN A 139 -23.89 5.18 -11.51
C ASN A 139 -22.63 5.25 -10.63
N PRO A 140 -22.64 4.57 -9.47
CA PRO A 140 -21.42 4.40 -8.67
C PRO A 140 -20.30 3.79 -9.52
N THR A 141 -19.10 4.29 -9.34
CA THR A 141 -17.91 3.83 -10.04
C THR A 141 -16.97 3.13 -9.05
N TYR A 142 -16.28 2.12 -9.52
CA TYR A 142 -15.29 1.45 -8.68
C TYR A 142 -13.88 1.66 -9.21
N ARG A 143 -12.92 1.57 -8.30
CA ARG A 143 -11.49 1.63 -8.58
C ARG A 143 -10.78 0.59 -7.72
N LYS A 144 -9.83 -0.12 -8.33
CA LYS A 144 -8.84 -0.91 -7.57
C LYS A 144 -7.88 0.06 -6.89
N VAL A 145 -7.67 -0.12 -5.61
CA VAL A 145 -6.82 0.75 -4.79
C VAL A 145 -5.80 -0.13 -4.08
N ASN A 146 -4.55 0.28 -4.13
CA ASN A 146 -3.57 -0.26 -3.21
C ASN A 146 -3.45 0.72 -2.03
N PRO A 147 -3.83 0.33 -0.80
CA PRO A 147 -3.72 1.22 0.37
C PRO A 147 -2.28 1.63 0.67
N ALA A 148 -1.31 0.88 0.15
CA ALA A 148 0.12 1.17 0.26
C ALA A 148 0.61 2.24 -0.75
N ASP A 149 -0.20 2.61 -1.74
CA ASP A 149 0.12 3.62 -2.73
C ASP A 149 0.05 5.03 -2.11
N THR A 150 1.15 5.44 -1.49
CA THR A 150 1.33 6.83 -1.09
C THR A 150 1.78 7.66 -2.29
N PRO A 151 1.33 8.93 -2.42
CA PRO A 151 1.83 9.81 -3.45
C PRO A 151 3.36 9.94 -3.34
N ILE A 152 4.08 9.54 -4.37
CA ILE A 152 5.56 9.66 -4.42
C ILE A 152 6.01 11.08 -4.73
N MET A 153 5.12 11.89 -5.32
CA MET A 153 5.40 13.27 -5.68
C MET A 153 4.13 14.12 -5.58
N ILE A 154 4.24 15.27 -4.96
CA ILE A 154 3.18 16.28 -4.90
C ILE A 154 3.71 17.54 -5.62
N LEU A 155 3.03 17.93 -6.70
CA LEU A 155 3.34 19.13 -7.46
C LEU A 155 2.34 20.24 -7.10
N ALA A 156 2.84 21.36 -6.58
CA ALA A 156 2.04 22.54 -6.33
C ALA A 156 2.14 23.49 -7.53
N LEU A 157 0.98 23.82 -8.11
CA LEU A 157 0.88 24.80 -9.20
C LEU A 157 0.48 26.15 -8.62
N THR A 158 1.26 27.16 -8.93
CA THR A 158 0.99 28.55 -8.54
C THR A 158 1.09 29.47 -9.76
N SER A 159 0.23 30.46 -9.85
CA SER A 159 0.26 31.47 -10.90
C SER A 159 -0.15 32.84 -10.33
N ALA A 160 0.50 33.89 -10.79
CA ALA A 160 0.11 35.25 -10.49
C ALA A 160 -0.94 35.81 -11.45
N THR A 161 -1.17 35.15 -12.59
CA THR A 161 -2.01 35.65 -13.69
C THR A 161 -3.21 34.79 -14.01
N LEU A 162 -3.16 33.48 -13.71
CA LEU A 162 -4.24 32.54 -14.00
C LEU A 162 -5.12 32.36 -12.79
N SER A 163 -6.44 32.29 -13.01
CA SER A 163 -7.40 31.90 -11.98
C SER A 163 -7.23 30.42 -11.58
N GLN A 164 -7.74 30.05 -10.41
CA GLN A 164 -7.68 28.68 -9.90
C GLN A 164 -8.35 27.67 -10.85
N GLY A 165 -9.49 28.04 -11.46
CA GLY A 165 -10.16 27.22 -12.47
C GLY A 165 -9.33 27.00 -13.71
N GLN A 166 -8.71 28.06 -14.24
CA GLN A 166 -7.80 27.97 -15.39
C GLN A 166 -6.56 27.13 -15.10
N MET A 167 -6.02 27.23 -13.90
CA MET A 167 -4.91 26.36 -13.46
C MET A 167 -5.34 24.90 -13.38
N TYR A 168 -6.54 24.65 -12.86
CA TYR A 168 -7.11 23.29 -12.79
C TYR A 168 -7.33 22.72 -14.19
N ASP A 169 -7.89 23.48 -15.11
CA ASP A 169 -8.09 23.07 -16.52
C ASP A 169 -6.75 22.75 -17.20
N ALA A 170 -5.76 23.60 -17.03
CA ALA A 170 -4.43 23.36 -17.60
C ALA A 170 -3.76 22.11 -16.97
N ALA A 171 -3.93 21.93 -15.66
CA ALA A 171 -3.44 20.75 -14.97
C ALA A 171 -4.11 19.46 -15.44
N SER A 172 -5.44 19.48 -15.63
CA SER A 172 -6.23 18.30 -16.01
C SER A 172 -6.04 17.93 -17.48
N THR A 173 -6.01 18.91 -18.37
CA THR A 173 -5.95 18.66 -19.82
C THR A 173 -4.53 18.43 -20.34
N VAL A 174 -3.54 19.12 -19.78
CA VAL A 174 -2.17 19.06 -20.28
C VAL A 174 -1.25 18.27 -19.36
N LEU A 175 -1.14 18.68 -18.09
CA LEU A 175 -0.15 18.10 -17.19
C LEU A 175 -0.48 16.65 -16.82
N ALA A 176 -1.72 16.37 -16.44
CA ALA A 176 -2.12 15.02 -16.05
C ALA A 176 -1.97 14.04 -17.22
N GLN A 177 -2.35 14.46 -18.42
CA GLN A 177 -2.22 13.64 -19.61
C GLN A 177 -0.76 13.35 -19.96
N ARG A 178 0.12 14.34 -19.85
CA ARG A 178 1.56 14.16 -20.11
C ARG A 178 2.23 13.29 -19.05
N LEU A 179 1.93 13.54 -17.78
CA LEU A 179 2.51 12.78 -16.68
C LEU A 179 2.04 11.33 -16.66
N SER A 180 0.77 11.05 -17.00
CA SER A 180 0.26 9.67 -17.06
C SER A 180 0.85 8.83 -18.20
N GLN A 181 1.51 9.47 -19.18
CA GLN A 181 2.20 8.78 -20.28
C GLN A 181 3.66 8.44 -19.96
N VAL A 182 4.16 8.88 -18.81
CA VAL A 182 5.56 8.59 -18.40
C VAL A 182 5.62 7.16 -17.85
N ASP A 183 6.57 6.38 -18.34
CA ASP A 183 6.79 5.02 -17.85
C ASP A 183 7.03 5.00 -16.33
N GLY A 184 6.31 4.14 -15.62
CA GLY A 184 6.37 4.02 -14.16
C GLY A 184 5.39 4.89 -13.40
N VAL A 185 4.62 5.78 -14.06
CA VAL A 185 3.55 6.55 -13.42
C VAL A 185 2.25 5.74 -13.44
N GLY A 186 1.84 5.26 -12.27
CA GLY A 186 0.60 4.48 -12.12
C GLY A 186 -0.66 5.33 -12.12
N GLN A 187 -0.60 6.53 -11.52
CA GLN A 187 -1.75 7.42 -11.41
C GLN A 187 -1.34 8.87 -11.18
N VAL A 188 -2.08 9.79 -11.79
CA VAL A 188 -2.00 11.24 -11.53
C VAL A 188 -3.35 11.71 -11.01
N THR A 189 -3.36 12.32 -9.82
CA THR A 189 -4.57 12.89 -9.20
C THR A 189 -4.42 14.38 -9.09
N ILE A 190 -5.43 15.13 -9.53
CA ILE A 190 -5.45 16.59 -9.44
C ILE A 190 -6.44 17.00 -8.35
N GLY A 191 -6.00 17.87 -7.47
CA GLY A 191 -6.82 18.44 -6.41
C GLY A 191 -6.82 19.96 -6.46
N GLY A 192 -7.73 20.57 -5.68
CA GLY A 192 -7.73 22.03 -5.50
C GLY A 192 -8.61 22.82 -6.48
N SER A 193 -9.59 22.18 -7.17
CA SER A 193 -10.59 22.94 -7.90
C SER A 193 -11.53 23.64 -6.91
N SER A 194 -11.71 24.95 -7.04
CA SER A 194 -12.90 25.61 -6.52
C SER A 194 -14.01 25.44 -7.55
N LEU A 195 -15.11 24.86 -7.11
CA LEU A 195 -16.38 24.95 -7.85
C LEU A 195 -16.88 26.41 -7.82
#